data_4f5ddf595d570b641c0c66406b51fb6c
#
_entry.id   4f5ddf595d570b641c0c66406b51fb6c
#
_cell.length_a   1.000
_cell.length_b   1.000
_cell.length_c   1.000
_cell.angle_alpha   90.00
_cell.angle_beta   90.00
_cell.angle_gamma   90.00
#
_symmetry.space_group_name_H-M   'P 1'
#
loop_
_entity.id
_entity.type
_entity.pdbx_description
1 polymer ?
#
loop_
_entity_poly.entity_id
_entity_poly.type
_entity_poly.pdbx_seq_one_letter_code
_entity_poly.pdbx_strand_id
1 'polypeptide(L)'
;MIPIFLVCAAIFFIVLHLMPTGRRIFAIGTNATAARFSGIRVDRIKVGCYIVAGLMSAVTGLFFVGATSSSVKADIMDGYHMYAIAAAVLGGFSTDGGKGSVIGAVISLFIFGIVKIGLGTLFGFADSSVNLSVGVILILSVLLPNILQDVQNAQRVRRQRAETAAH
;
A
#
# COMPACT_ATOMS: atom_id res chain seq x y z
N MET A 1 -19.29 2.33 -9.04
CA MET A 1 -18.10 1.92 -8.28
C MET A 1 -16.95 2.93 -8.35
N ILE A 2 -16.47 3.30 -9.56
CA ILE A 2 -15.35 4.22 -9.76
C ILE A 2 -15.49 5.56 -9.01
N PRO A 3 -16.63 6.28 -9.06
CA PRO A 3 -16.74 7.58 -8.38
C PRO A 3 -16.61 7.47 -6.86
N ILE A 4 -17.14 6.41 -6.25
CA ILE A 4 -17.04 6.19 -4.81
C ILE A 4 -15.58 5.93 -4.42
N PHE A 5 -14.87 5.12 -5.20
CA PHE A 5 -13.45 4.88 -5.00
C PHE A 5 -12.62 6.19 -5.08
N LEU A 6 -12.89 7.03 -6.08
CA LEU A 6 -12.19 8.32 -6.23
C LEU A 6 -12.47 9.27 -5.06
N VAL A 7 -13.72 9.32 -4.58
CA VAL A 7 -14.07 10.13 -3.39
C VAL A 7 -13.33 9.62 -2.16
N CYS A 8 -13.31 8.32 -1.91
CA CYS A 8 -12.56 7.73 -0.80
C CYS A 8 -11.06 8.02 -0.94
N ALA A 9 -10.48 7.85 -2.12
CA ALA A 9 -9.07 8.15 -2.37
C ALA A 9 -8.74 9.63 -2.12
N ALA A 10 -9.62 10.55 -2.54
CA ALA A 10 -9.47 11.97 -2.26
C ALA A 10 -9.52 12.28 -0.76
N ILE A 11 -10.45 11.67 -0.02
CA ILE A 11 -10.54 11.83 1.44
C ILE A 11 -9.25 11.34 2.10
N PHE A 12 -8.77 10.15 1.75
CA PHE A 12 -7.51 9.63 2.30
C PHE A 12 -6.31 10.48 1.92
N PHE A 13 -6.27 11.01 0.71
CA PHE A 13 -5.22 11.93 0.29
C PHE A 13 -5.21 13.20 1.16
N ILE A 14 -6.36 13.81 1.37
CA ILE A 14 -6.50 15.01 2.23
C ILE A 14 -6.06 14.70 3.65
N VAL A 15 -6.56 13.61 4.25
CA VAL A 15 -6.26 13.24 5.63
C VAL A 15 -4.78 12.92 5.84
N LEU A 16 -4.15 12.16 4.92
CA LEU A 16 -2.76 11.73 5.09
C LEU A 16 -1.76 12.83 4.71
N HIS A 17 -2.03 13.64 3.67
CA HIS A 17 -1.04 14.58 3.14
C HIS A 17 -1.27 16.02 3.60
N LEU A 18 -2.52 16.44 3.80
CA LEU A 18 -2.86 17.83 4.13
C LEU A 18 -3.13 18.04 5.62
N MET A 19 -3.62 17.01 6.34
CA MET A 19 -3.98 17.16 7.75
C MET A 19 -2.81 16.85 8.70
N PRO A 20 -2.76 17.48 9.88
CA PRO A 20 -1.74 17.20 10.90
C PRO A 20 -1.79 15.76 11.42
N THR A 21 -2.95 15.10 11.30
CA THR A 21 -3.13 13.68 11.64
C THR A 21 -2.25 12.77 10.80
N GLY A 22 -2.16 13.02 9.49
CA GLY A 22 -1.31 12.25 8.61
C GLY A 22 0.17 12.36 8.96
N ARG A 23 0.64 13.58 9.26
CA ARG A 23 2.02 13.79 9.72
C ARG A 23 2.35 13.02 10.99
N ARG A 24 1.40 12.93 11.93
CA ARG A 24 1.55 12.12 13.15
C ARG A 24 1.60 10.62 12.83
N ILE A 25 0.77 10.15 11.89
CA ILE A 25 0.77 8.75 11.44
C ILE A 25 2.14 8.39 10.84
N PHE A 26 2.67 9.23 9.95
CA PHE A 26 4.00 9.01 9.36
C PHE A 26 5.12 9.08 10.41
N ALA A 27 5.07 10.00 11.36
CA ALA A 27 6.03 10.09 12.45
C ALA A 27 6.02 8.83 13.33
N ILE A 28 4.85 8.29 13.66
CA ILE A 28 4.70 7.03 14.39
C ILE A 28 5.29 5.85 13.59
N GLY A 29 5.05 5.84 12.28
CA GLY A 29 5.59 4.80 11.39
C GLY A 29 7.12 4.81 11.32
N THR A 30 7.75 5.99 11.38
CA THR A 30 9.21 6.11 11.37
C THR A 30 9.83 5.64 12.68
N ASN A 31 9.33 6.12 13.82
CA ASN A 31 9.79 5.71 15.15
C ASN A 31 8.72 5.97 16.21
N ALA A 32 8.02 4.91 16.61
CA ALA A 32 6.94 5.00 17.58
C ALA A 32 7.43 5.45 18.97
N THR A 33 8.66 5.11 19.36
CA THR A 33 9.24 5.49 20.64
C THR A 33 9.55 6.99 20.67
N ALA A 34 10.20 7.51 19.63
CA ALA A 34 10.46 8.94 19.49
C ALA A 34 9.16 9.76 19.43
N ALA A 35 8.15 9.26 18.73
CA ALA A 35 6.83 9.88 18.67
C ALA A 35 6.15 9.96 20.06
N ARG A 36 6.28 8.93 20.89
CA ARG A 36 5.80 8.96 22.30
C ARG A 36 6.52 10.02 23.13
N PHE A 37 7.83 10.12 23.04
CA PHE A 37 8.60 11.16 23.74
C PHE A 37 8.24 12.57 23.29
N SER A 38 7.80 12.73 22.03
CA SER A 38 7.28 14.01 21.50
C SER A 38 5.83 14.30 21.90
N GLY A 39 5.24 13.54 22.85
CA GLY A 39 3.89 13.74 23.35
C GLY A 39 2.77 13.24 22.44
N ILE A 40 3.07 12.49 21.38
CA ILE A 40 2.06 11.93 20.50
C ILE A 40 1.44 10.68 21.16
N ARG A 41 0.11 10.65 21.24
CA ARG A 41 -0.64 9.51 21.78
C ARG A 41 -0.71 8.38 20.76
N VAL A 42 0.39 7.63 20.66
CA VAL A 42 0.59 6.56 19.64
C VAL A 42 -0.56 5.55 19.63
N ASP A 43 -0.98 5.08 20.81
CA ASP A 43 -1.97 4.01 20.91
C ASP A 43 -3.36 4.45 20.40
N ARG A 44 -3.77 5.68 20.67
CA ARG A 44 -5.04 6.22 20.16
C ARG A 44 -5.06 6.35 18.65
N ILE A 45 -3.94 6.78 18.07
CA ILE A 45 -3.82 6.92 16.61
C ILE A 45 -3.81 5.55 15.94
N LYS A 46 -3.11 4.56 16.53
CA LYS A 46 -3.14 3.18 16.02
C LYS A 46 -4.55 2.60 16.03
N VAL A 47 -5.25 2.71 17.17
CA VAL A 47 -6.65 2.25 17.26
C VAL A 47 -7.53 2.95 16.22
N GLY A 48 -7.38 4.26 16.04
CA GLY A 48 -8.10 5.00 15.01
C GLY A 48 -7.83 4.46 13.58
N CYS A 49 -6.58 4.15 13.26
CA CYS A 49 -6.24 3.55 11.96
C CYS A 49 -6.90 2.17 11.77
N TYR A 50 -6.91 1.33 12.80
CA TYR A 50 -7.58 0.01 12.73
C TYR A 50 -9.10 0.14 12.59
N ILE A 51 -9.74 1.10 13.28
CA ILE A 51 -11.18 1.37 13.13
C ILE A 51 -11.49 1.78 11.70
N VAL A 52 -10.71 2.71 11.12
CA VAL A 52 -10.90 3.15 9.73
C VAL A 52 -10.70 2.01 8.76
N ALA A 53 -9.67 1.19 8.95
CA ALA A 53 -9.42 0.01 8.11
C ALA A 53 -10.60 -0.98 8.16
N GLY A 54 -11.11 -1.28 9.36
CA GLY A 54 -12.28 -2.15 9.53
C GLY A 54 -13.54 -1.61 8.86
N LEU A 55 -13.80 -0.31 8.99
CA LEU A 55 -14.94 0.35 8.31
C LEU A 55 -14.80 0.25 6.79
N MET A 56 -13.62 0.51 6.23
CA MET A 56 -13.38 0.40 4.78
C MET A 56 -13.54 -1.03 4.28
N SER A 57 -13.09 -2.02 5.06
CA SER A 57 -13.30 -3.44 4.76
C SER A 57 -14.77 -3.81 4.73
N ALA A 58 -15.56 -3.34 5.70
CA ALA A 58 -17.00 -3.57 5.75
C ALA A 58 -17.72 -2.95 4.53
N VAL A 59 -17.39 -1.70 4.19
CA VAL A 59 -17.94 -1.02 3.01
C VAL A 59 -17.59 -1.79 1.73
N THR A 60 -16.33 -2.22 1.59
CA THR A 60 -15.89 -3.00 0.43
C THR A 60 -16.64 -4.33 0.33
N GLY A 61 -16.86 -5.03 1.45
CA GLY A 61 -17.61 -6.27 1.50
C GLY A 61 -19.06 -6.07 1.05
N LEU A 62 -19.74 -5.03 1.52
CA LEU A 62 -21.11 -4.71 1.10
C LEU A 62 -21.21 -4.44 -0.42
N PHE A 63 -20.27 -3.67 -0.97
CA PHE A 63 -20.23 -3.41 -2.41
C PHE A 63 -19.96 -4.68 -3.22
N PHE A 64 -19.10 -5.56 -2.71
CA PHE A 64 -18.78 -6.81 -3.38
C PHE A 64 -19.99 -7.74 -3.43
N VAL A 65 -20.71 -7.90 -2.32
CA VAL A 65 -21.95 -8.68 -2.24
C VAL A 65 -23.00 -8.11 -3.20
N GLY A 66 -23.19 -6.79 -3.23
CA GLY A 66 -24.11 -6.13 -4.14
C GLY A 66 -23.77 -6.28 -5.63
N ALA A 67 -22.47 -6.34 -5.96
CA ALA A 67 -22.02 -6.50 -7.34
C ALA A 67 -22.11 -7.94 -7.87
N THR A 68 -22.02 -8.93 -6.98
CA THR A 68 -21.94 -10.34 -7.40
C THR A 68 -23.32 -10.95 -7.66
N SER A 69 -24.44 -10.33 -7.25
CA SER A 69 -25.85 -10.73 -7.51
C SER A 69 -26.19 -12.23 -7.30
N SER A 70 -25.26 -13.03 -6.84
CA SER A 70 -25.33 -14.49 -6.69
C SER A 70 -24.87 -14.90 -5.28
N SER A 71 -25.04 -16.16 -4.95
CA SER A 71 -24.60 -16.73 -3.67
C SER A 71 -23.14 -16.41 -3.40
N VAL A 72 -22.88 -15.50 -2.47
CA VAL A 72 -21.53 -15.15 -2.05
C VAL A 72 -21.00 -16.26 -1.15
N LYS A 73 -19.96 -16.96 -1.61
CA LYS A 73 -19.24 -17.93 -0.77
C LYS A 73 -18.28 -17.19 0.15
N ALA A 74 -18.02 -17.74 1.33
CA ALA A 74 -17.15 -17.13 2.34
C ALA A 74 -15.70 -16.97 1.86
N ASP A 75 -15.25 -17.80 0.93
CA ASP A 75 -13.89 -17.86 0.39
C ASP A 75 -13.65 -17.01 -0.87
N ILE A 76 -14.69 -16.33 -1.38
CA ILE A 76 -14.63 -15.60 -2.66
C ILE A 76 -13.61 -14.43 -2.63
N MET A 77 -13.31 -13.91 -1.45
CA MET A 77 -12.32 -12.85 -1.24
C MET A 77 -10.98 -13.36 -0.70
N ASP A 78 -10.78 -14.68 -0.68
CA ASP A 78 -9.51 -15.22 -0.24
C ASP A 78 -8.37 -14.77 -1.16
N GLY A 79 -7.24 -14.41 -0.56
CA GLY A 79 -6.09 -13.87 -1.30
C GLY A 79 -6.16 -12.37 -1.66
N TYR A 80 -7.31 -11.69 -1.60
CA TYR A 80 -7.40 -10.26 -1.95
C TYR A 80 -6.55 -9.35 -1.05
N HIS A 81 -6.29 -9.78 0.18
CA HIS A 81 -5.39 -9.06 1.09
C HIS A 81 -3.96 -8.99 0.54
N MET A 82 -3.49 -10.03 -0.16
CA MET A 82 -2.18 -10.03 -0.80
C MET A 82 -2.10 -8.99 -1.94
N TYR A 83 -3.17 -8.87 -2.74
CA TYR A 83 -3.25 -7.82 -3.77
C TYR A 83 -3.21 -6.42 -3.16
N ALA A 84 -3.90 -6.21 -2.04
CA ALA A 84 -3.91 -4.92 -1.35
C ALA A 84 -2.52 -4.54 -0.83
N ILE A 85 -1.80 -5.51 -0.22
CA ILE A 85 -0.42 -5.31 0.26
C ILE A 85 0.51 -4.99 -0.92
N ALA A 86 0.42 -5.79 -2.00
CA ALA A 86 1.22 -5.58 -3.20
C ALA A 86 1.00 -4.19 -3.81
N ALA A 87 -0.26 -3.78 -3.94
CA ALA A 87 -0.60 -2.46 -4.47
C ALA A 87 -0.08 -1.33 -3.57
N ALA A 88 -0.14 -1.48 -2.25
CA ALA A 88 0.39 -0.51 -1.32
C ALA A 88 1.92 -0.37 -1.47
N VAL A 89 2.65 -1.49 -1.49
CA VAL A 89 4.11 -1.49 -1.62
C VAL A 89 4.55 -0.95 -2.99
N LEU A 90 3.91 -1.38 -4.07
CA LEU A 90 4.16 -0.85 -5.43
C LEU A 90 3.86 0.64 -5.50
N GLY A 91 2.84 1.10 -4.77
CA GLY A 91 2.47 2.51 -4.65
C GLY A 91 3.43 3.35 -3.83
N GLY A 92 4.51 2.75 -3.30
CA GLY A 92 5.57 3.45 -2.56
C GLY A 92 5.31 3.55 -1.05
N PHE A 93 4.40 2.73 -0.50
CA PHE A 93 4.32 2.57 0.95
C PHE A 93 5.49 1.71 1.44
N SER A 94 6.26 2.24 2.39
CA SER A 94 7.37 1.51 2.98
C SER A 94 6.86 0.42 3.94
N THR A 95 7.40 -0.78 3.82
CA THR A 95 7.16 -1.88 4.76
C THR A 95 7.68 -1.57 6.17
N ASP A 96 8.75 -0.76 6.26
CA ASP A 96 9.31 -0.31 7.54
C ASP A 96 8.51 0.83 8.17
N GLY A 97 7.54 1.40 7.43
CA GLY A 97 6.68 2.48 7.87
C GLY A 97 7.24 3.89 7.62
N GLY A 98 6.48 4.89 8.01
CA GLY A 98 6.90 6.30 7.98
C GLY A 98 6.91 6.98 6.61
N LYS A 99 6.69 6.25 5.52
CA LYS A 99 6.64 6.79 4.15
C LYS A 99 5.52 6.14 3.35
N GLY A 100 4.88 6.90 2.47
CA GLY A 100 3.86 6.39 1.58
C GLY A 100 3.17 7.48 0.78
N SER A 101 2.63 7.12 -0.39
CA SER A 101 1.90 8.03 -1.25
C SER A 101 0.54 7.43 -1.62
N VAL A 102 -0.54 8.14 -1.30
CA VAL A 102 -1.89 7.72 -1.69
C VAL A 102 -2.04 7.71 -3.21
N ILE A 103 -1.46 8.68 -3.90
CA ILE A 103 -1.48 8.74 -5.37
C ILE A 103 -0.78 7.52 -5.96
N GLY A 104 0.39 7.16 -5.41
CA GLY A 104 1.10 5.95 -5.84
C GLY A 104 0.26 4.69 -5.65
N ALA A 105 -0.42 4.54 -4.50
CA ALA A 105 -1.31 3.40 -4.25
C ALA A 105 -2.48 3.34 -5.23
N VAL A 106 -3.08 4.48 -5.56
CA VAL A 106 -4.17 4.54 -6.56
C VAL A 106 -3.67 4.09 -7.93
N ILE A 107 -2.53 4.60 -8.37
CA ILE A 107 -1.93 4.22 -9.66
C ILE A 107 -1.60 2.72 -9.70
N SER A 108 -1.01 2.19 -8.64
CA SER A 108 -0.67 0.77 -8.56
C SER A 108 -1.91 -0.14 -8.58
N LEU A 109 -3.01 0.26 -7.95
CA LEU A 109 -4.28 -0.47 -8.03
C LEU A 109 -4.82 -0.52 -9.47
N PHE A 110 -4.71 0.57 -10.23
CA PHE A 110 -5.06 0.56 -11.65
C PHE A 110 -4.16 -0.37 -12.46
N ILE A 111 -2.85 -0.35 -12.21
CA ILE A 111 -1.88 -1.26 -12.87
C ILE A 111 -2.26 -2.71 -12.58
N PHE A 112 -2.51 -3.08 -11.32
CA PHE A 112 -2.96 -4.43 -10.98
C PHE A 112 -4.29 -4.82 -11.63
N GLY A 113 -5.24 -3.90 -11.70
CA GLY A 113 -6.51 -4.11 -12.39
C GLY A 113 -6.30 -4.43 -13.87
N ILE A 114 -5.47 -3.64 -14.57
CA ILE A 114 -5.15 -3.83 -15.99
C ILE A 114 -4.42 -5.17 -16.19
N VAL A 115 -3.46 -5.51 -15.35
CA VAL A 115 -2.73 -6.77 -15.43
C VAL A 115 -3.66 -7.96 -15.23
N LYS A 116 -4.52 -7.92 -14.21
CA LYS A 116 -5.48 -9.00 -13.92
C LYS A 116 -6.44 -9.24 -15.08
N ILE A 117 -7.07 -8.16 -15.58
CA ILE A 117 -8.01 -8.25 -16.70
C ILE A 117 -7.27 -8.63 -18.00
N GLY A 118 -6.12 -8.03 -18.27
CA GLY A 118 -5.35 -8.28 -19.46
C GLY A 118 -4.88 -9.73 -19.55
N LEU A 119 -4.32 -10.30 -18.49
CA LEU A 119 -3.86 -11.69 -18.47
C LEU A 119 -5.03 -12.68 -18.59
N GLY A 120 -6.14 -12.42 -17.88
CA GLY A 120 -7.31 -13.30 -17.94
C GLY A 120 -8.03 -13.25 -19.29
N THR A 121 -8.26 -12.05 -19.83
CA THR A 121 -9.10 -11.86 -21.02
C THR A 121 -8.34 -12.02 -22.33
N LEU A 122 -7.10 -11.48 -22.42
CA LEU A 122 -6.33 -11.48 -23.66
C LEU A 122 -5.56 -12.77 -23.88
N PHE A 123 -5.05 -13.38 -22.84
CA PHE A 123 -4.24 -14.59 -22.94
C PHE A 123 -4.99 -15.87 -22.55
N GLY A 124 -6.23 -15.77 -22.08
CA GLY A 124 -7.05 -16.94 -21.72
C GLY A 124 -6.47 -17.78 -20.59
N PHE A 125 -5.62 -17.19 -19.75
CA PHE A 125 -5.03 -17.91 -18.63
C PHE A 125 -6.10 -18.27 -17.60
N ALA A 126 -6.04 -19.50 -17.08
CA ALA A 126 -6.87 -19.92 -15.96
C ALA A 126 -6.59 -19.04 -14.72
N ASP A 127 -7.57 -18.90 -13.85
CA ASP A 127 -7.46 -18.08 -12.62
C ASP A 127 -6.22 -18.41 -11.77
N SER A 128 -5.82 -19.67 -11.73
CA SER A 128 -4.60 -20.11 -11.05
C SER A 128 -3.33 -19.49 -11.63
N SER A 129 -3.23 -19.37 -12.96
CA SER A 129 -2.07 -18.77 -13.64
C SER A 129 -2.03 -17.25 -13.46
N VAL A 130 -3.21 -16.61 -13.42
CA VAL A 130 -3.33 -15.17 -13.10
C VAL A 130 -2.83 -14.90 -11.68
N ASN A 131 -3.23 -15.72 -10.70
CA ASN A 131 -2.79 -15.59 -9.32
C ASN A 131 -1.29 -15.79 -9.17
N LEU A 132 -0.69 -16.72 -9.91
CA LEU A 132 0.75 -16.95 -9.92
C LEU A 132 1.49 -15.72 -10.51
N SER A 133 0.99 -15.15 -11.60
CA SER A 133 1.56 -13.95 -12.22
C SER A 133 1.51 -12.75 -11.25
N VAL A 134 0.43 -12.59 -10.51
CA VAL A 134 0.32 -11.55 -9.50
C VAL A 134 1.30 -11.78 -8.35
N GLY A 135 1.50 -13.04 -7.92
CA GLY A 135 2.51 -13.39 -6.92
C GLY A 135 3.93 -12.98 -7.36
N VAL A 136 4.28 -13.23 -8.62
CA VAL A 136 5.57 -12.80 -9.19
C VAL A 136 5.70 -11.28 -9.21
N ILE A 137 4.65 -10.56 -9.64
CA ILE A 137 4.64 -9.09 -9.63
C ILE A 137 4.78 -8.56 -8.20
N LEU A 138 4.15 -9.22 -7.22
CA LEU A 138 4.27 -8.87 -5.81
C LEU A 138 5.72 -8.99 -5.33
N ILE A 139 6.37 -10.11 -5.61
CA ILE A 139 7.78 -10.33 -5.24
C ILE A 139 8.67 -9.27 -5.87
N LEU A 140 8.51 -9.00 -7.16
CA LEU A 140 9.25 -7.97 -7.86
C LEU A 140 8.99 -6.57 -7.28
N SER A 141 7.75 -6.27 -6.93
CA SER A 141 7.32 -5.00 -6.34
C SER A 141 7.95 -4.73 -4.97
N VAL A 142 8.18 -5.77 -4.17
CA VAL A 142 8.85 -5.67 -2.87
C VAL A 142 10.37 -5.62 -3.03
N LEU A 143 10.93 -6.43 -3.92
CA LEU A 143 12.38 -6.53 -4.12
C LEU A 143 12.97 -5.27 -4.76
N LEU A 144 12.30 -4.73 -5.80
CA LEU A 144 12.82 -3.58 -6.56
C LEU A 144 13.08 -2.35 -5.68
N PRO A 145 12.14 -1.84 -4.87
CA PRO A 145 12.40 -0.69 -4.01
C PRO A 145 13.49 -0.96 -2.97
N ASN A 146 13.54 -2.17 -2.43
CA ASN A 146 14.52 -2.56 -1.42
C ASN A 146 15.94 -2.57 -1.99
N ILE A 147 16.13 -3.20 -3.14
CA ILE A 147 17.42 -3.23 -3.85
C ILE A 147 17.85 -1.81 -4.25
N LEU A 148 16.92 -1.00 -4.76
CA LEU A 148 17.22 0.39 -5.15
C LEU A 148 17.65 1.24 -3.95
N GLN A 149 17.00 1.07 -2.78
CA GLN A 149 17.38 1.77 -1.55
C GLN A 149 18.77 1.33 -1.07
N ASP A 150 19.08 0.05 -1.10
CA ASP A 150 20.40 -0.47 -0.70
C ASP A 150 21.52 0.04 -1.61
N VAL A 151 21.29 0.06 -2.93
CA VAL A 151 22.24 0.62 -3.89
C VAL A 151 22.45 2.13 -3.67
N GLN A 152 21.37 2.88 -3.46
CA GLN A 152 21.46 4.32 -3.17
C GLN A 152 22.18 4.61 -1.85
N ASN A 153 21.92 3.84 -0.81
CA ASN A 153 22.59 3.97 0.48
C ASN A 153 24.10 3.65 0.36
N ALA A 154 24.45 2.59 -0.37
CA ALA A 154 25.83 2.23 -0.65
C ALA A 154 26.57 3.34 -1.43
N GLN A 155 25.92 3.96 -2.39
CA GLN A 155 26.49 5.10 -3.13
C GLN A 155 26.66 6.34 -2.25
N ARG A 156 25.71 6.65 -1.36
CA ARG A 156 25.83 7.77 -0.41
C ARG A 156 26.99 7.59 0.54
N VAL A 157 27.14 6.40 1.11
CA VAL A 157 28.26 6.07 2.01
C VAL A 157 29.61 6.18 1.29
N ARG A 158 29.69 5.75 0.03
CA ARG A 158 30.92 5.89 -0.77
C ARG A 158 31.27 7.35 -1.03
N ARG A 159 30.29 8.20 -1.34
CA ARG A 159 30.51 9.65 -1.53
C ARG A 159 31.00 10.32 -0.24
N GLN A 160 30.37 10.04 0.88
CA GLN A 160 30.77 10.58 2.18
C GLN A 160 32.19 10.18 2.55
N ARG A 161 32.58 8.93 2.31
CA ARG A 161 33.97 8.48 2.54
C ARG A 161 34.99 9.17 1.64
N ALA A 162 34.63 9.44 0.39
CA ALA A 162 35.50 10.17 -0.54
C ALA A 162 35.68 11.65 -0.14
N GLU A 163 34.61 12.29 0.35
CA GLU A 163 34.72 13.67 0.88
C GLU A 163 35.53 13.76 2.16
N THR A 164 35.39 12.78 3.07
CA THR A 164 36.17 12.73 4.32
C THR A 164 37.65 12.42 4.07
N ALA A 165 38.00 11.73 2.99
CA ALA A 165 39.37 11.43 2.61
C ALA A 165 40.06 12.58 1.85
N ALA A 166 39.30 13.57 1.38
CA ALA A 166 39.81 14.75 0.66
C ALA A 166 40.07 15.97 1.58
N HIS A 167 39.71 15.87 2.86
CA HIS A 167 39.97 16.83 3.92
C HIS A 167 41.00 16.27 4.92
#